data_69a71d0027ef06d8de6d395d2b711bec
#
_entry.id   69a71d0027ef06d8de6d395d2b711bec
#
_cell.length_a   1.000
_cell.length_b   1.000
_cell.length_c   1.000
_cell.angle_alpha   90.00
_cell.angle_beta   90.00
_cell.angle_gamma   90.00
#
_symmetry.space_group_name_H-M   'P 1'
#
loop_
_entity.id
_entity.type
_entity.pdbx_description
1 polymer ?
#
loop_
_entity_poly.entity_id
_entity_poly.type
_entity_poly.pdbx_seq_one_letter_code
_entity_poly.pdbx_strand_id
1 'polypeptide(L)'
;MLTYESLIEQARSREMPPTKIRGILREYIQILIMKELYRTEEGKKICFTGGTYLRLVHKMKRFSEDLDFNSNTITKREFAALLEKTRIELRRINLDCRVEFSHFKNVYVSKVTFPGIEKEYGVISKYSKKKGIVIKVELNKMKYRIKKEIKVISGFGEFYPCVCTDRAIHFADKIDALVKKNRGRHIYDIMFMLSNKYPIDKSYLKFLKIKKDPLEVIADRIKRYSNEELRKQAEVLRPFLFDEKEADIVEDAKKVILPLIEQYC
;
A
#
# COMPACT_ATOMS: atom_id res chain seq x y z
N MET A 1 -11.74 17.63 -10.28
CA MET A 1 -11.13 16.31 -10.65
C MET A 1 -10.45 16.42 -12.01
N LEU A 2 -9.44 15.59 -12.30
CA LEU A 2 -8.81 15.52 -13.63
C LEU A 2 -9.81 14.98 -14.67
N THR A 3 -9.69 15.42 -15.93
CA THR A 3 -10.35 14.76 -17.05
C THR A 3 -9.70 13.41 -17.34
N TYR A 4 -10.35 12.57 -18.14
CA TYR A 4 -9.77 11.28 -18.55
C TYR A 4 -8.41 11.45 -19.23
N GLU A 5 -8.31 12.39 -20.17
CA GLU A 5 -7.10 12.69 -20.94
C GLU A 5 -5.96 13.11 -20.02
N SER A 6 -6.23 14.07 -19.12
CA SER A 6 -5.24 14.53 -18.14
C SER A 6 -4.81 13.42 -17.18
N LEU A 7 -5.75 12.55 -16.77
CA LEU A 7 -5.43 11.39 -15.92
C LEU A 7 -4.47 10.43 -16.63
N ILE A 8 -4.71 10.13 -17.90
CA ILE A 8 -3.85 9.24 -18.69
C ILE A 8 -2.49 9.87 -18.99
N GLU A 9 -2.44 11.16 -19.31
CA GLU A 9 -1.18 11.87 -19.52
C GLU A 9 -0.30 11.84 -18.28
N GLN A 10 -0.85 12.15 -17.12
CA GLN A 10 -0.12 12.07 -15.86
C GLN A 10 0.25 10.63 -15.45
N ALA A 11 -0.56 9.66 -15.82
CA ALA A 11 -0.20 8.26 -15.62
C ALA A 11 1.01 7.86 -16.46
N ARG A 12 1.07 8.28 -17.73
CA ARG A 12 2.21 8.04 -18.62
C ARG A 12 3.50 8.67 -18.09
N SER A 13 3.46 9.92 -17.61
CA SER A 13 4.62 10.58 -17.00
C SER A 13 5.13 9.87 -15.72
N ARG A 14 4.33 8.98 -15.14
CA ARG A 14 4.65 8.16 -13.98
C ARG A 14 4.93 6.70 -14.35
N GLU A 15 5.16 6.43 -15.63
CA GLU A 15 5.41 5.08 -16.19
C GLU A 15 4.29 4.07 -15.92
N MET A 16 3.06 4.54 -15.67
CA MET A 16 1.93 3.66 -15.42
C MET A 16 1.35 3.16 -16.76
N PRO A 17 1.04 1.86 -16.89
CA PRO A 17 0.47 1.32 -18.12
C PRO A 17 -0.96 1.84 -18.35
N PRO A 18 -1.23 2.59 -19.44
CA PRO A 18 -2.55 3.18 -19.71
C PRO A 18 -3.67 2.14 -19.82
N THR A 19 -3.34 0.90 -20.17
CA THR A 19 -4.29 -0.22 -20.26
C THR A 19 -4.87 -0.61 -18.90
N LYS A 20 -4.21 -0.24 -17.81
CA LYS A 20 -4.64 -0.54 -16.42
C LYS A 20 -5.38 0.65 -15.79
N ILE A 21 -6.28 1.26 -16.56
CA ILE A 21 -7.02 2.49 -16.19
C ILE A 21 -7.70 2.40 -14.80
N ARG A 22 -8.25 1.24 -14.43
CA ARG A 22 -8.86 1.05 -13.11
C ARG A 22 -7.85 1.19 -11.96
N GLY A 23 -6.64 0.70 -12.16
CA GLY A 23 -5.52 0.86 -11.21
C GLY A 23 -5.08 2.32 -11.10
N ILE A 24 -4.96 2.99 -12.24
CA ILE A 24 -4.61 4.42 -12.34
C ILE A 24 -5.65 5.28 -11.60
N LEU A 25 -6.93 5.08 -11.89
CA LEU A 25 -8.02 5.82 -11.26
C LEU A 25 -8.06 5.58 -9.74
N ARG A 26 -7.83 4.34 -9.30
CA ARG A 26 -7.72 4.02 -7.87
C ARG A 26 -6.56 4.77 -7.21
N GLU A 27 -5.37 4.77 -7.82
CA GLU A 27 -4.20 5.50 -7.28
C GLU A 27 -4.45 7.01 -7.22
N TYR A 28 -5.09 7.59 -8.23
CA TYR A 28 -5.50 8.99 -8.20
C TYR A 28 -6.43 9.29 -7.01
N ILE A 29 -7.46 8.47 -6.82
CA ILE A 29 -8.40 8.64 -5.69
C ILE A 29 -7.67 8.45 -4.34
N GLN A 30 -6.76 7.50 -4.24
CA GLN A 30 -5.94 7.30 -3.03
C GLN A 30 -5.14 8.56 -2.69
N ILE A 31 -4.55 9.21 -3.68
CA ILE A 31 -3.80 10.46 -3.49
C ILE A 31 -4.72 11.59 -3.01
N LEU A 32 -5.94 11.70 -3.54
CA LEU A 32 -6.92 12.69 -3.07
C LEU A 32 -7.38 12.41 -1.63
N ILE A 33 -7.67 11.17 -1.29
CA ILE A 33 -8.00 10.79 0.11
C ILE A 33 -6.85 11.17 1.05
N MET A 34 -5.62 10.79 0.70
CA MET A 34 -4.43 11.06 1.51
C MET A 34 -4.20 12.56 1.71
N LYS A 35 -4.41 13.38 0.68
CA LYS A 35 -4.34 14.83 0.76
C LYS A 35 -5.29 15.38 1.84
N GLU A 36 -6.56 14.97 1.79
CA GLU A 36 -7.55 15.47 2.73
C GLU A 36 -7.32 14.93 4.16
N LEU A 37 -6.84 13.70 4.31
CA LEU A 37 -6.42 13.17 5.61
C LEU A 37 -5.31 14.03 6.23
N TYR A 38 -4.23 14.31 5.48
CA TYR A 38 -3.06 15.03 6.02
C TYR A 38 -3.20 16.54 6.13
N ARG A 39 -4.30 17.13 5.63
CA ARG A 39 -4.68 18.52 5.90
C ARG A 39 -5.16 18.76 7.33
N THR A 40 -5.44 17.71 8.10
CA THR A 40 -5.99 17.80 9.44
C THR A 40 -4.95 17.52 10.52
N GLU A 41 -5.16 18.02 11.74
CA GLU A 41 -4.28 17.71 12.88
C GLU A 41 -4.40 16.22 13.28
N GLU A 42 -5.58 15.63 13.15
CA GLU A 42 -5.79 14.20 13.38
C GLU A 42 -5.01 13.34 12.39
N GLY A 43 -4.93 13.77 11.12
CA GLY A 43 -4.14 13.10 10.08
C GLY A 43 -2.65 13.06 10.39
N LYS A 44 -2.11 14.07 11.08
CA LYS A 44 -0.71 14.07 11.54
C LYS A 44 -0.42 13.02 12.64
N LYS A 45 -1.45 12.45 13.27
CA LYS A 45 -1.33 11.37 14.26
C LYS A 45 -1.23 9.98 13.65
N ILE A 46 -1.52 9.82 12.36
CA ILE A 46 -1.43 8.54 11.65
C ILE A 46 -0.19 8.50 10.76
N CYS A 47 0.46 7.33 10.69
CA CYS A 47 1.69 7.13 9.94
C CYS A 47 1.39 6.20 8.75
N PHE A 48 1.54 6.71 7.55
CA PHE A 48 1.33 5.97 6.32
C PHE A 48 2.32 4.80 6.19
N THR A 49 1.83 3.65 5.77
CA THR A 49 2.61 2.41 5.65
C THR A 49 2.03 1.50 4.55
N GLY A 50 2.43 0.25 4.49
CA GLY A 50 1.83 -0.74 3.61
C GLY A 50 2.35 -0.72 2.18
N GLY A 51 1.61 -1.38 1.29
CA GLY A 51 1.99 -1.48 -0.13
C GLY A 51 1.86 -0.17 -0.88
N THR A 52 0.86 0.63 -0.54
CA THR A 52 0.62 1.93 -1.18
C THR A 52 1.68 2.96 -0.77
N TYR A 53 2.25 2.86 0.45
CA TYR A 53 3.43 3.63 0.83
C TYR A 53 4.63 3.32 -0.08
N LEU A 54 4.94 2.05 -0.34
CA LEU A 54 6.01 1.67 -1.28
C LEU A 54 5.73 2.23 -2.68
N ARG A 55 4.48 2.19 -3.13
CA ARG A 55 4.09 2.72 -4.43
C ARG A 55 4.21 4.25 -4.52
N LEU A 56 3.59 4.99 -3.61
CA LEU A 56 3.48 6.45 -3.72
C LEU A 56 4.75 7.17 -3.32
N VAL A 57 5.44 6.71 -2.28
CA VAL A 57 6.64 7.35 -1.75
C VAL A 57 7.91 6.83 -2.42
N HIS A 58 8.01 5.52 -2.63
CA HIS A 58 9.23 4.87 -3.13
C HIS A 58 9.13 4.44 -4.60
N LYS A 59 8.04 4.81 -5.29
CA LYS A 59 7.85 4.62 -6.73
C LYS A 59 7.90 3.16 -7.19
N MET A 60 7.58 2.20 -6.31
CA MET A 60 7.51 0.79 -6.68
C MET A 60 6.51 0.61 -7.84
N LYS A 61 6.90 -0.16 -8.86
CA LYS A 61 6.14 -0.33 -10.11
C LYS A 61 5.01 -1.37 -10.02
N ARG A 62 4.24 -1.32 -8.95
CA ARG A 62 3.00 -2.09 -8.82
C ARG A 62 1.88 -1.29 -8.19
N PHE A 63 0.64 -1.52 -8.64
CA PHE A 63 -0.54 -0.97 -8.00
C PHE A 63 -0.76 -1.57 -6.61
N SER A 64 -1.32 -0.77 -5.73
CA SER A 64 -1.77 -1.20 -4.40
C SER A 64 -3.20 -0.71 -4.17
N GLU A 65 -3.99 -1.47 -3.44
CA GLU A 65 -5.44 -1.24 -3.37
C GLU A 65 -5.88 -0.53 -2.10
N ASP A 66 -5.19 -0.80 -0.98
CA ASP A 66 -5.55 -0.33 0.35
C ASP A 66 -4.72 0.88 0.78
N LEU A 67 -5.19 1.65 1.74
CA LEU A 67 -4.44 2.67 2.46
C LEU A 67 -4.23 2.18 3.89
N ASP A 68 -2.98 1.86 4.23
CA ASP A 68 -2.60 1.32 5.53
C ASP A 68 -1.91 2.38 6.38
N PHE A 69 -2.27 2.44 7.65
CA PHE A 69 -1.71 3.37 8.62
C PHE A 69 -1.39 2.70 9.93
N ASN A 70 -0.40 3.26 10.65
CA ASN A 70 -0.09 2.95 12.02
C ASN A 70 -0.30 4.18 12.92
N SER A 71 -0.71 4.00 14.17
CA SER A 71 -0.75 5.10 15.14
C SER A 71 -0.58 4.59 16.57
N ASN A 72 0.11 5.38 17.39
CA ASN A 72 0.17 5.16 18.86
C ASN A 72 -0.94 5.91 19.60
N THR A 73 -1.43 7.04 19.06
CA THR A 73 -2.20 8.04 19.81
C THR A 73 -3.65 8.15 19.41
N ILE A 74 -3.98 8.09 18.12
CA ILE A 74 -5.35 8.33 17.61
C ILE A 74 -6.36 7.35 18.23
N THR A 75 -7.49 7.87 18.67
CA THR A 75 -8.61 7.07 19.17
C THR A 75 -9.53 6.62 18.03
N LYS A 76 -10.38 5.62 18.31
CA LYS A 76 -11.42 5.17 17.37
C LYS A 76 -12.34 6.30 16.92
N ARG A 77 -12.77 7.16 17.89
CA ARG A 77 -13.65 8.29 17.62
C ARG A 77 -12.98 9.34 16.72
N GLU A 78 -11.72 9.68 17.02
CA GLU A 78 -10.95 10.61 16.19
C GLU A 78 -10.75 10.08 14.77
N PHE A 79 -10.45 8.79 14.62
CA PHE A 79 -10.28 8.19 13.30
C PHE A 79 -11.57 8.16 12.48
N ALA A 80 -12.69 7.83 13.10
CA ALA A 80 -14.01 7.90 12.43
C ALA A 80 -14.36 9.34 12.02
N ALA A 81 -14.12 10.32 12.90
CA ALA A 81 -14.34 11.74 12.60
C ALA A 81 -13.42 12.25 11.48
N LEU A 82 -12.16 11.82 11.46
CA LEU A 82 -11.21 12.13 10.41
C LEU A 82 -11.70 11.66 9.03
N LEU A 83 -12.20 10.43 8.94
CA LEU A 83 -12.72 9.88 7.70
C LEU A 83 -14.00 10.59 7.23
N GLU A 84 -14.85 10.99 8.17
CA GLU A 84 -16.06 11.77 7.82
C GLU A 84 -15.71 13.19 7.33
N LYS A 85 -14.74 13.87 7.97
CA LYS A 85 -14.21 15.14 7.46
C LYS A 85 -13.64 14.96 6.04
N THR A 86 -12.86 13.91 5.83
CA THR A 86 -12.30 13.57 4.50
C THR A 86 -13.42 13.37 3.46
N ARG A 87 -14.50 12.66 3.80
CA ARG A 87 -15.66 12.47 2.93
C ARG A 87 -16.28 13.81 2.51
N ILE A 88 -16.45 14.72 3.47
CA ILE A 88 -17.02 16.05 3.21
C ILE A 88 -16.13 16.85 2.23
N GLU A 89 -14.80 16.84 2.44
CA GLU A 89 -13.88 17.57 1.57
C GLU A 89 -13.83 16.97 0.15
N LEU A 90 -13.85 15.63 0.03
CA LEU A 90 -13.92 14.96 -1.27
C LEU A 90 -15.20 15.33 -2.03
N ARG A 91 -16.35 15.44 -1.33
CA ARG A 91 -17.59 15.88 -1.95
C ARG A 91 -17.50 17.30 -2.49
N ARG A 92 -16.77 18.21 -1.83
CA ARG A 92 -16.58 19.60 -2.30
C ARG A 92 -15.86 19.68 -3.64
N ILE A 93 -15.09 18.66 -4.01
CA ILE A 93 -14.44 18.55 -5.32
C ILE A 93 -15.20 17.63 -6.28
N ASN A 94 -16.49 17.41 -6.05
CA ASN A 94 -17.38 16.53 -6.82
C ASN A 94 -16.93 15.07 -6.84
N LEU A 95 -16.33 14.58 -5.76
CA LEU A 95 -15.95 13.18 -5.58
C LEU A 95 -16.80 12.57 -4.46
N ASP A 96 -18.03 12.20 -4.78
CA ASP A 96 -18.95 11.60 -3.83
C ASP A 96 -18.51 10.20 -3.43
N CYS A 97 -18.54 9.92 -2.14
CA CYS A 97 -18.22 8.59 -1.61
C CYS A 97 -19.07 8.24 -0.38
N ARG A 98 -19.15 6.94 -0.12
CA ARG A 98 -19.75 6.38 1.10
C ARG A 98 -18.63 5.85 1.99
N VAL A 99 -18.76 6.08 3.29
CA VAL A 99 -17.78 5.63 4.29
C VAL A 99 -18.48 4.65 5.23
N GLU A 100 -18.00 3.42 5.27
CA GLU A 100 -18.42 2.39 6.20
C GLU A 100 -17.29 2.14 7.19
N PHE A 101 -17.55 2.31 8.47
CA PHE A 101 -16.56 2.13 9.53
C PHE A 101 -16.83 0.87 10.32
N SER A 102 -15.76 0.12 10.58
CA SER A 102 -15.76 -1.07 11.46
C SER A 102 -14.47 -1.13 12.27
N HIS A 103 -14.43 -1.96 13.30
CA HIS A 103 -13.20 -2.18 14.06
C HIS A 103 -13.16 -3.60 14.60
N PHE A 104 -11.94 -4.11 14.75
CA PHE A 104 -11.69 -5.37 15.42
C PHE A 104 -10.42 -5.24 16.26
N LYS A 105 -10.56 -5.42 17.59
CA LYS A 105 -9.45 -5.22 18.53
C LYS A 105 -8.75 -3.86 18.33
N ASN A 106 -7.48 -3.88 17.96
CA ASN A 106 -6.64 -2.71 17.75
C ASN A 106 -6.57 -2.28 16.26
N VAL A 107 -7.42 -2.83 15.41
CA VAL A 107 -7.49 -2.49 13.99
C VAL A 107 -8.77 -1.75 13.70
N TYR A 108 -8.65 -0.53 13.19
CA TYR A 108 -9.77 0.28 12.71
C TYR A 108 -9.82 0.18 11.19
N VAL A 109 -10.96 -0.13 10.65
CA VAL A 109 -11.13 -0.35 9.20
C VAL A 109 -12.27 0.52 8.70
N SER A 110 -12.04 1.20 7.59
CA SER A 110 -13.08 1.86 6.83
C SER A 110 -13.06 1.42 5.37
N LYS A 111 -14.23 1.26 4.79
CA LYS A 111 -14.41 1.11 3.35
C LYS A 111 -14.92 2.42 2.79
N VAL A 112 -14.12 3.06 1.95
CA VAL A 112 -14.51 4.25 1.21
C VAL A 112 -14.89 3.81 -0.20
N THR A 113 -16.17 3.92 -0.52
CA THR A 113 -16.75 3.45 -1.80
C THR A 113 -17.13 4.64 -2.66
N PHE A 114 -16.66 4.65 -3.91
CA PHE A 114 -16.93 5.66 -4.93
C PHE A 114 -17.85 5.06 -5.99
N PRO A 115 -19.18 5.19 -5.83
CA PRO A 115 -20.12 4.62 -6.78
C PRO A 115 -20.12 5.42 -8.08
N GLY A 116 -20.14 4.74 -9.21
CA GLY A 116 -20.28 5.39 -10.52
C GLY A 116 -18.99 6.00 -11.11
N ILE A 117 -17.96 6.23 -10.32
CA ILE A 117 -16.70 6.88 -10.78
C ILE A 117 -16.07 6.17 -12.00
N GLU A 118 -16.14 4.85 -12.04
CA GLU A 118 -15.62 4.07 -13.18
C GLU A 118 -16.35 4.42 -14.49
N LYS A 119 -17.67 4.66 -14.42
CA LYS A 119 -18.48 5.05 -15.59
C LYS A 119 -18.12 6.47 -16.07
N GLU A 120 -17.87 7.39 -15.16
CA GLU A 120 -17.45 8.76 -15.49
C GLU A 120 -16.12 8.80 -16.26
N TYR A 121 -15.22 7.86 -15.96
CA TYR A 121 -13.93 7.69 -16.65
C TYR A 121 -13.95 6.64 -17.76
N GLY A 122 -15.13 6.22 -18.25
CA GLY A 122 -15.25 5.24 -19.35
C GLY A 122 -14.68 3.86 -19.02
N VAL A 123 -14.46 3.55 -17.73
CA VAL A 123 -13.92 2.26 -17.30
C VAL A 123 -15.02 1.22 -17.28
N ILE A 124 -15.10 0.41 -18.36
CA ILE A 124 -16.02 -0.72 -18.43
C ILE A 124 -15.29 -1.96 -17.90
N SER A 125 -15.60 -2.36 -16.68
CA SER A 125 -15.07 -3.57 -16.07
C SER A 125 -16.19 -4.57 -15.75
N LYS A 126 -15.94 -5.86 -15.95
CA LYS A 126 -16.84 -6.93 -15.48
C LYS A 126 -17.12 -6.83 -13.97
N TYR A 127 -16.21 -6.18 -13.22
CA TYR A 127 -16.30 -5.94 -11.80
C TYR A 127 -16.97 -4.62 -11.41
N SER A 128 -17.14 -3.67 -12.35
CA SER A 128 -17.76 -2.36 -12.11
C SER A 128 -19.28 -2.43 -11.89
N LYS A 129 -19.91 -3.53 -12.24
CA LYS A 129 -21.38 -3.68 -12.28
C LYS A 129 -22.11 -3.52 -10.94
N LYS A 130 -21.43 -3.52 -9.77
CA LYS A 130 -22.16 -3.53 -8.49
C LYS A 130 -21.72 -2.50 -7.43
N LYS A 131 -20.48 -2.03 -7.37
CA LYS A 131 -20.03 -1.21 -6.20
C LYS A 131 -19.13 -0.01 -6.51
N GLY A 132 -18.62 0.17 -7.73
CA GLY A 132 -17.62 1.20 -8.02
C GLY A 132 -16.23 0.89 -7.44
N ILE A 133 -15.38 1.89 -7.32
CA ILE A 133 -14.06 1.74 -6.68
C ILE A 133 -14.21 1.75 -5.17
N VAL A 134 -13.68 0.71 -4.53
CA VAL A 134 -13.61 0.61 -3.06
C VAL A 134 -12.16 0.72 -2.63
N ILE A 135 -11.87 1.66 -1.73
CA ILE A 135 -10.58 1.81 -1.07
C ILE A 135 -10.76 1.48 0.40
N LYS A 136 -10.06 0.45 0.84
CA LYS A 136 -10.00 0.12 2.25
C LYS A 136 -8.96 1.01 2.92
N VAL A 137 -9.36 1.69 3.99
CA VAL A 137 -8.49 2.47 4.85
C VAL A 137 -8.35 1.74 6.17
N GLU A 138 -7.16 1.24 6.47
CA GLU A 138 -6.89 0.44 7.67
C GLU A 138 -5.90 1.15 8.58
N LEU A 139 -6.19 1.20 9.86
CA LEU A 139 -5.31 1.76 10.86
C LEU A 139 -5.05 0.73 11.97
N ASN A 140 -3.77 0.43 12.17
CA ASN A 140 -3.30 -0.41 13.26
C ASN A 140 -2.91 0.45 14.47
N LYS A 141 -3.59 0.24 15.59
CA LYS A 141 -3.25 0.84 16.88
C LYS A 141 -2.03 0.13 17.47
N MET A 142 -0.86 0.78 17.37
CA MET A 142 0.41 0.19 17.75
C MET A 142 0.70 0.36 19.23
N LYS A 143 1.18 -0.71 19.88
CA LYS A 143 1.77 -0.64 21.22
C LYS A 143 3.26 -0.31 21.19
N TYR A 144 3.95 -0.66 20.11
CA TYR A 144 5.35 -0.29 19.88
C TYR A 144 5.44 1.17 19.47
N ARG A 145 6.44 1.90 20.00
CA ARG A 145 6.66 3.31 19.65
C ARG A 145 7.10 3.43 18.20
N ILE A 146 6.27 4.03 17.38
CA ILE A 146 6.55 4.21 15.95
C ILE A 146 7.57 5.34 15.78
N LYS A 147 8.67 5.06 15.10
CA LYS A 147 9.52 6.08 14.50
C LYS A 147 8.83 6.62 13.26
N LYS A 148 8.86 7.94 13.08
CA LYS A 148 8.14 8.65 12.02
C LYS A 148 9.12 9.30 11.06
N GLU A 149 8.76 9.31 9.77
CA GLU A 149 9.42 10.09 8.74
C GLU A 149 8.40 11.02 8.08
N ILE A 150 8.84 12.19 7.63
CA ILE A 150 8.02 13.06 6.77
C ILE A 150 8.47 12.82 5.33
N LYS A 151 7.53 12.50 4.47
CA LYS A 151 7.72 12.31 3.03
C LYS A 151 6.75 13.18 2.27
N VAL A 152 7.03 13.41 0.99
CA VAL A 152 6.15 14.16 0.10
C VAL A 152 5.46 13.16 -0.83
N ILE A 153 4.14 13.25 -0.92
CA ILE A 153 3.35 12.62 -1.97
C ILE A 153 3.28 13.60 -3.13
N SER A 154 3.69 13.14 -4.31
CA SER A 154 3.62 13.90 -5.55
C SER A 154 3.01 13.06 -6.65
N GLY A 155 1.99 13.57 -7.32
CA GLY A 155 1.35 12.92 -8.46
C GLY A 155 -0.07 13.42 -8.73
N PHE A 156 -0.48 13.32 -9.97
CA PHE A 156 -1.80 13.75 -10.44
C PHE A 156 -2.14 15.19 -10.09
N GLY A 157 -1.14 16.10 -10.21
CA GLY A 157 -1.28 17.52 -9.88
C GLY A 157 -1.24 17.83 -8.38
N GLU A 158 -1.10 16.82 -7.52
CA GLU A 158 -1.05 16.99 -6.07
C GLU A 158 0.38 16.94 -5.54
N PHE A 159 0.65 17.77 -4.51
CA PHE A 159 1.95 17.84 -3.83
C PHE A 159 1.74 18.23 -2.38
N TYR A 160 2.00 17.32 -1.44
CA TYR A 160 1.77 17.56 -0.01
C TYR A 160 2.62 16.64 0.87
N PRO A 161 2.99 17.10 2.09
CA PRO A 161 3.71 16.27 3.05
C PRO A 161 2.78 15.24 3.70
N CYS A 162 3.32 14.06 4.01
CA CYS A 162 2.64 13.04 4.80
C CYS A 162 3.58 12.47 5.86
N VAL A 163 3.00 12.07 6.99
CA VAL A 163 3.72 11.37 8.05
C VAL A 163 3.74 9.89 7.72
N CYS A 164 4.92 9.29 7.64
CA CYS A 164 5.10 7.89 7.30
C CYS A 164 5.71 7.12 8.47
N THR A 165 5.47 5.83 8.50
CA THR A 165 6.23 4.89 9.33
C THR A 165 7.67 4.83 8.79
N ASP A 166 8.65 4.87 9.68
CA ASP A 166 10.08 4.71 9.36
C ASP A 166 10.32 3.44 8.53
N ARG A 167 11.24 3.52 7.57
CA ARG A 167 11.55 2.42 6.64
C ARG A 167 11.98 1.15 7.32
N ALA A 168 12.70 1.24 8.44
CA ALA A 168 13.19 0.06 9.17
C ALA A 168 12.04 -0.70 9.85
N ILE A 169 11.09 0.02 10.45
CA ILE A 169 9.86 -0.55 11.00
C ILE A 169 9.01 -1.14 9.88
N HIS A 170 8.87 -0.42 8.76
CA HIS A 170 8.07 -0.90 7.62
C HIS A 170 8.64 -2.18 7.03
N PHE A 171 9.98 -2.30 6.92
CA PHE A 171 10.59 -3.55 6.44
C PHE A 171 10.33 -4.70 7.42
N ALA A 172 10.46 -4.46 8.72
CA ALA A 172 10.13 -5.46 9.73
C ALA A 172 8.65 -5.91 9.67
N ASP A 173 7.70 -4.99 9.42
CA ASP A 173 6.29 -5.33 9.16
C ASP A 173 6.12 -6.24 7.92
N LYS A 174 6.90 -5.99 6.86
CA LYS A 174 6.87 -6.82 5.65
C LYS A 174 7.45 -8.20 5.88
N ILE A 175 8.50 -8.33 6.70
CA ILE A 175 9.05 -9.63 7.12
C ILE A 175 8.00 -10.40 7.92
N ASP A 176 7.34 -9.77 8.88
CA ASP A 176 6.26 -10.38 9.66
C ASP A 176 5.09 -10.83 8.75
N ALA A 177 4.72 -10.00 7.80
CA ALA A 177 3.68 -10.33 6.82
C ALA A 177 4.07 -11.50 5.90
N LEU A 178 5.35 -11.58 5.48
CA LEU A 178 5.86 -12.71 4.69
C LEU A 178 5.77 -14.02 5.47
N VAL A 179 6.08 -14.00 6.76
CA VAL A 179 6.01 -15.18 7.63
C VAL A 179 4.56 -15.64 7.84
N LYS A 180 3.65 -14.70 8.07
CA LYS A 180 2.25 -15.00 8.46
C LYS A 180 1.29 -15.21 7.30
N LYS A 181 1.60 -14.66 6.12
CA LYS A 181 0.67 -14.61 4.98
C LYS A 181 1.33 -15.20 3.73
N ASN A 182 0.62 -16.11 3.07
CA ASN A 182 1.06 -16.67 1.79
C ASN A 182 0.53 -15.79 0.63
N ARG A 183 1.29 -14.72 0.28
CA ARG A 183 0.89 -13.78 -0.79
C ARG A 183 2.11 -13.32 -1.58
N GLY A 184 2.09 -13.47 -2.90
CA GLY A 184 3.18 -13.09 -3.81
C GLY A 184 3.61 -11.63 -3.69
N ARG A 185 2.68 -10.71 -3.40
CA ARG A 185 2.98 -9.30 -3.18
C ARG A 185 3.95 -9.06 -2.02
N HIS A 186 3.95 -9.93 -0.97
CA HIS A 186 4.92 -9.78 0.12
C HIS A 186 6.31 -10.22 -0.30
N ILE A 187 6.41 -11.26 -1.15
CA ILE A 187 7.69 -11.70 -1.73
C ILE A 187 8.27 -10.58 -2.59
N TYR A 188 7.47 -10.00 -3.49
CA TYR A 188 7.87 -8.89 -4.36
C TYR A 188 8.30 -7.64 -3.55
N ASP A 189 7.51 -7.27 -2.53
CA ASP A 189 7.83 -6.13 -1.65
C ASP A 189 9.16 -6.35 -0.90
N ILE A 190 9.43 -7.56 -0.40
CA ILE A 190 10.70 -7.92 0.28
C ILE A 190 11.88 -7.79 -0.70
N MET A 191 11.75 -8.31 -1.92
CA MET A 191 12.80 -8.18 -2.93
C MET A 191 13.12 -6.72 -3.25
N PHE A 192 12.07 -5.90 -3.43
CA PHE A 192 12.22 -4.46 -3.62
C PHE A 192 12.97 -3.79 -2.45
N MET A 193 12.63 -4.14 -1.21
CA MET A 193 13.23 -3.53 -0.03
C MET A 193 14.69 -4.00 0.17
N LEU A 194 15.00 -5.26 -0.12
CA LEU A 194 16.38 -5.77 -0.14
C LEU A 194 17.24 -5.06 -1.20
N SER A 195 16.75 -4.99 -2.44
CA SER A 195 17.45 -4.31 -3.55
C SER A 195 17.74 -2.83 -3.27
N ASN A 196 16.84 -2.17 -2.53
CA ASN A 196 17.02 -0.76 -2.14
C ASN A 196 17.67 -0.59 -0.76
N LYS A 197 18.25 -1.65 -0.19
CA LYS A 197 18.98 -1.65 1.08
C LYS A 197 18.23 -0.96 2.22
N TYR A 198 16.94 -1.26 2.38
CA TYR A 198 16.15 -0.70 3.49
C TYR A 198 16.70 -1.22 4.83
N PRO A 199 16.91 -0.35 5.82
CA PRO A 199 17.29 -0.81 7.15
C PRO A 199 16.18 -1.68 7.77
N ILE A 200 16.57 -2.58 8.69
CA ILE A 200 15.64 -3.46 9.41
C ILE A 200 15.66 -3.12 10.90
N ASP A 201 14.51 -2.81 11.49
CA ASP A 201 14.39 -2.61 12.95
C ASP A 201 14.33 -3.97 13.67
N LYS A 202 15.51 -4.48 14.09
CA LYS A 202 15.62 -5.74 14.84
C LYS A 202 14.89 -5.70 16.20
N SER A 203 14.76 -4.52 16.81
CA SER A 203 14.05 -4.36 18.10
C SER A 203 12.54 -4.52 17.88
N TYR A 204 12.01 -3.98 16.78
CA TYR A 204 10.62 -4.16 16.42
C TYR A 204 10.30 -5.62 16.02
N LEU A 205 11.21 -6.30 15.31
CA LEU A 205 11.06 -7.74 15.02
C LEU A 205 11.00 -8.57 16.31
N LYS A 206 11.85 -8.27 17.31
CA LYS A 206 11.77 -8.93 18.63
C LYS A 206 10.42 -8.70 19.30
N PHE A 207 9.88 -7.47 19.22
CA PHE A 207 8.53 -7.16 19.71
C PHE A 207 7.45 -7.99 19.00
N LEU A 208 7.61 -8.23 17.69
CA LEU A 208 6.75 -9.12 16.88
C LEU A 208 7.00 -10.62 17.11
N LYS A 209 7.89 -10.98 18.06
CA LYS A 209 8.30 -12.35 18.44
C LYS A 209 9.16 -13.05 17.37
N ILE A 210 9.75 -12.32 16.45
CA ILE A 210 10.75 -12.81 15.49
C ILE A 210 12.14 -12.56 16.09
N LYS A 211 12.79 -13.65 16.57
CA LYS A 211 14.08 -13.57 17.32
C LYS A 211 15.29 -13.94 16.46
N LYS A 212 15.08 -14.71 15.38
CA LYS A 212 16.12 -15.09 14.43
C LYS A 212 16.64 -13.88 13.64
N ASP A 213 17.79 -14.02 13.01
CA ASP A 213 18.25 -13.00 12.06
C ASP A 213 17.22 -12.77 10.96
N PRO A 214 16.89 -11.50 10.64
CA PRO A 214 15.86 -11.20 9.67
C PRO A 214 16.10 -11.77 8.27
N LEU A 215 17.36 -11.81 7.82
CA LEU A 215 17.72 -12.32 6.50
C LEU A 215 17.57 -13.84 6.44
N GLU A 216 17.95 -14.54 7.51
CA GLU A 216 17.69 -15.97 7.66
C GLU A 216 16.19 -16.27 7.65
N VAL A 217 15.38 -15.46 8.34
CA VAL A 217 13.92 -15.61 8.36
C VAL A 217 13.32 -15.50 6.95
N ILE A 218 13.78 -14.51 6.17
CA ILE A 218 13.38 -14.33 4.78
C ILE A 218 13.78 -15.56 3.95
N ALA A 219 15.06 -15.97 4.00
CA ALA A 219 15.59 -17.11 3.25
C ALA A 219 14.84 -18.41 3.59
N ASP A 220 14.66 -18.71 4.89
CA ASP A 220 13.95 -19.90 5.36
C ASP A 220 12.50 -19.91 4.87
N ARG A 221 11.83 -18.75 4.89
CA ARG A 221 10.44 -18.66 4.45
C ARG A 221 10.31 -18.91 2.95
N ILE A 222 11.20 -18.33 2.14
CA ILE A 222 11.20 -18.54 0.68
C ILE A 222 11.53 -20.00 0.31
N LYS A 223 12.46 -20.63 0.99
CA LYS A 223 12.80 -22.07 0.76
C LYS A 223 11.61 -23.00 0.99
N ARG A 224 10.70 -22.65 1.91
CA ARG A 224 9.52 -23.47 2.25
C ARG A 224 8.41 -23.46 1.19
N TYR A 225 8.37 -22.47 0.31
CA TYR A 225 7.40 -22.48 -0.78
C TYR A 225 7.69 -23.61 -1.76
N SER A 226 6.68 -24.32 -2.23
CA SER A 226 6.79 -25.16 -3.41
C SER A 226 6.89 -24.30 -4.68
N ASN A 227 7.43 -24.86 -5.77
CA ASN A 227 7.46 -24.12 -7.04
C ASN A 227 6.05 -23.82 -7.56
N GLU A 228 5.11 -24.73 -7.33
CA GLU A 228 3.70 -24.53 -7.69
C GLU A 228 3.06 -23.38 -6.90
N GLU A 229 3.36 -23.26 -5.59
CA GLU A 229 2.89 -22.13 -4.79
C GLU A 229 3.47 -20.81 -5.29
N LEU A 230 4.76 -20.75 -5.58
CA LEU A 230 5.39 -19.54 -6.12
C LEU A 230 4.76 -19.12 -7.45
N ARG A 231 4.53 -20.07 -8.36
CA ARG A 231 3.83 -19.82 -9.62
C ARG A 231 2.42 -19.27 -9.40
N LYS A 232 1.63 -19.88 -8.52
CA LYS A 232 0.29 -19.36 -8.15
C LYS A 232 0.37 -17.93 -7.59
N GLN A 233 1.36 -17.65 -6.75
CA GLN A 233 1.55 -16.32 -6.18
C GLN A 233 1.97 -15.28 -7.22
N ALA A 234 2.80 -15.66 -8.20
CA ALA A 234 3.17 -14.82 -9.34
C ALA A 234 1.93 -14.47 -10.18
N GLU A 235 1.10 -15.45 -10.54
CA GLU A 235 -0.12 -15.22 -11.32
C GLU A 235 -1.12 -14.29 -10.61
N VAL A 236 -1.28 -14.41 -9.30
CA VAL A 236 -2.15 -13.51 -8.52
C VAL A 236 -1.58 -12.09 -8.47
N LEU A 237 -0.25 -11.94 -8.48
CA LEU A 237 0.41 -10.63 -8.47
C LEU A 237 0.39 -9.93 -9.83
N ARG A 238 0.51 -10.70 -10.92
CA ARG A 238 0.68 -10.23 -12.32
C ARG A 238 -0.24 -9.06 -12.70
N PRO A 239 -1.56 -9.08 -12.44
CA PRO A 239 -2.46 -7.99 -12.81
C PRO A 239 -2.13 -6.65 -12.11
N PHE A 240 -1.41 -6.67 -11.01
CA PHE A 240 -1.05 -5.47 -10.24
C PHE A 240 0.26 -4.84 -10.67
N LEU A 241 1.12 -5.55 -11.41
CA LEU A 241 2.40 -5.04 -11.86
C LEU A 241 2.24 -4.09 -13.05
N PHE A 242 3.16 -3.16 -13.20
CA PHE A 242 3.20 -2.28 -14.38
C PHE A 242 3.63 -3.05 -15.61
N ASP A 243 4.70 -3.83 -15.50
CA ASP A 243 5.07 -4.88 -16.45
C ASP A 243 4.69 -6.24 -15.84
N GLU A 244 3.78 -6.94 -16.49
CA GLU A 244 3.29 -8.24 -16.01
C GLU A 244 4.38 -9.33 -16.00
N LYS A 245 5.43 -9.18 -16.83
CA LYS A 245 6.58 -10.10 -16.86
C LYS A 245 7.39 -10.06 -15.54
N GLU A 246 7.37 -8.94 -14.82
CA GLU A 246 8.04 -8.87 -13.51
C GLU A 246 7.48 -9.87 -12.48
N ALA A 247 6.30 -10.46 -12.71
CA ALA A 247 5.78 -11.52 -11.86
C ALA A 247 6.67 -12.77 -11.83
N ASP A 248 7.43 -13.01 -12.91
CA ASP A 248 8.33 -14.15 -13.04
C ASP A 248 9.45 -14.13 -11.96
N ILE A 249 9.81 -12.95 -11.46
CA ILE A 249 10.73 -12.79 -10.31
C ILE A 249 10.17 -13.50 -9.05
N VAL A 250 8.86 -13.50 -8.86
CA VAL A 250 8.23 -14.19 -7.72
C VAL A 250 8.22 -15.71 -7.96
N GLU A 251 8.04 -16.16 -9.18
CA GLU A 251 8.15 -17.58 -9.54
C GLU A 251 9.59 -18.09 -9.28
N ASP A 252 10.60 -17.28 -9.62
CA ASP A 252 12.01 -17.57 -9.41
C ASP A 252 12.55 -17.13 -8.04
N ALA A 253 11.69 -16.84 -7.06
CA ALA A 253 12.09 -16.28 -5.77
C ALA A 253 13.21 -17.02 -5.06
N LYS A 254 13.27 -18.36 -5.18
CA LYS A 254 14.34 -19.17 -4.57
C LYS A 254 15.71 -18.89 -5.17
N LYS A 255 15.78 -18.54 -6.47
CA LYS A 255 17.03 -18.20 -7.16
C LYS A 255 17.43 -16.75 -6.91
N VAL A 256 16.45 -15.86 -6.76
CA VAL A 256 16.66 -14.41 -6.68
C VAL A 256 16.98 -13.95 -5.25
N ILE A 257 16.34 -14.55 -4.23
CA ILE A 257 16.39 -14.02 -2.86
C ILE A 257 17.79 -14.15 -2.22
N LEU A 258 18.50 -15.23 -2.48
CA LEU A 258 19.84 -15.47 -1.90
C LEU A 258 20.87 -14.43 -2.38
N PRO A 259 21.01 -14.19 -3.71
CA PRO A 259 21.88 -13.12 -4.20
C PRO A 259 21.49 -11.73 -3.66
N LEU A 260 20.19 -11.44 -3.52
CA LEU A 260 19.74 -10.17 -2.93
C LEU A 260 20.13 -10.03 -1.46
N ILE A 261 20.09 -11.12 -0.70
CA ILE A 261 20.53 -11.13 0.71
C ILE A 261 22.05 -10.92 0.78
N GLU A 262 22.84 -11.57 -0.06
CA GLU A 262 24.30 -11.39 -0.14
C GLU A 262 24.68 -9.94 -0.49
N GLN A 263 23.97 -9.32 -1.43
CA GLN A 263 24.21 -7.93 -1.81
C GLN A 263 23.71 -6.92 -0.75
N TYR A 264 22.77 -7.34 0.09
CA TYR A 264 22.22 -6.50 1.15
C TYR A 264 23.23 -6.31 2.31
N CYS A 265 24.00 -7.34 2.65
CA CYS A 265 25.09 -7.30 3.63
C CYS A 265 26.26 -6.48 3.12
#